data_96c105a0bebb86543bc107f094f363dd
#
_entry.id   96c105a0bebb86543bc107f094f363dd
#
_cell.length_a   1.000
_cell.length_b   1.000
_cell.length_c   1.000
_cell.angle_alpha   90.00
_cell.angle_beta   90.00
_cell.angle_gamma   90.00
#
_symmetry.space_group_name_H-M   'P 1'
#
loop_
_entity.id
_entity.type
_entity.pdbx_description
1 polymer ?
#
loop_
_entity_poly.entity_id
_entity_poly.type
_entity_poly.pdbx_seq_one_letter_code
_entity_poly.pdbx_strand_id
1 'polypeptide(L)'
;MRSPYSRLAGETPPAIGHNQGPPLDPGTSWRRHCWGAARKSLVGTIPLEVVRRRVKRARELGLDYPAYASILLGTGRDIVGFLFTCEAIGLRLQRTVSLPLPVTAKLGALERCERLLMTDRDTDPARLSGLLEDELKLRFAGTGPEPENPAHPAAGRAAIRALLDPLNLPGDAVVMIGTRAEERDWAEAARLAKFMAAPGYFGSTAA
;
A
#
# COMPACT_ATOMS: atom_id res chain seq x y z
N MET A 1 -41.89 62.19 -26.69
CA MET A 1 -40.87 62.14 -25.62
C MET A 1 -40.44 60.68 -25.43
N ARG A 2 -39.27 60.35 -25.90
CA ARG A 2 -38.70 58.97 -25.78
C ARG A 2 -37.70 58.99 -24.67
N SER A 3 -37.85 58.07 -23.71
CA SER A 3 -36.98 57.87 -22.55
C SER A 3 -35.56 57.42 -22.96
N PRO A 4 -34.47 57.93 -22.37
CA PRO A 4 -33.11 57.64 -22.80
C PRO A 4 -32.43 56.44 -22.05
N TYR A 5 -33.17 55.52 -21.44
CA TYR A 5 -32.61 54.44 -20.64
C TYR A 5 -32.80 53.03 -21.23
N SER A 6 -32.59 52.90 -22.53
CA SER A 6 -32.52 51.53 -23.12
C SER A 6 -31.16 51.27 -23.74
N ARG A 7 -30.14 51.12 -22.91
CA ARG A 7 -28.89 50.44 -23.25
C ARG A 7 -28.15 50.12 -21.97
N LEU A 8 -28.10 48.88 -21.62
CA LEU A 8 -27.00 48.17 -21.00
C LEU A 8 -27.45 46.72 -20.72
N ALA A 9 -27.64 45.97 -21.80
CA ALA A 9 -27.61 44.53 -21.71
C ALA A 9 -26.12 44.13 -21.62
N GLY A 10 -25.75 43.50 -20.52
CA GLY A 10 -24.41 43.29 -20.03
C GLY A 10 -23.47 42.53 -20.96
N GLU A 11 -22.36 43.12 -21.21
CA GLU A 11 -21.16 42.39 -21.54
C GLU A 11 -20.61 41.77 -20.25
N THR A 12 -20.67 40.46 -20.18
CA THR A 12 -19.92 39.68 -19.16
C THR A 12 -18.43 39.93 -19.36
N PRO A 13 -17.70 40.40 -18.36
CA PRO A 13 -16.26 40.57 -18.51
C PRO A 13 -15.60 39.22 -18.81
N PRO A 14 -14.57 39.18 -19.69
CA PRO A 14 -13.91 37.94 -20.06
C PRO A 14 -13.32 37.25 -18.81
N ALA A 15 -13.63 35.98 -18.65
CA ALA A 15 -13.11 35.17 -17.59
C ALA A 15 -11.58 35.06 -17.75
N ILE A 16 -10.84 35.58 -16.79
CA ILE A 16 -9.38 35.45 -16.71
C ILE A 16 -9.07 34.05 -16.19
N GLY A 17 -8.77 33.16 -17.10
CA GLY A 17 -8.30 31.80 -16.74
C GLY A 17 -7.88 31.04 -17.99
N HIS A 18 -6.60 30.78 -18.15
CA HIS A 18 -6.04 30.01 -19.26
C HIS A 18 -6.38 28.51 -19.23
N ASN A 19 -7.17 28.03 -18.23
CA ASN A 19 -7.39 26.60 -17.98
C ASN A 19 -8.88 26.22 -17.83
N GLN A 20 -9.83 26.92 -18.40
CA GLN A 20 -11.27 26.57 -18.30
C GLN A 20 -11.73 26.10 -16.90
N GLY A 21 -11.05 26.53 -15.84
CA GLY A 21 -11.47 26.30 -14.47
C GLY A 21 -12.70 27.14 -14.11
N PRO A 22 -13.51 26.70 -13.12
CA PRO A 22 -14.66 27.46 -12.69
C PRO A 22 -14.25 28.87 -12.26
N PRO A 23 -15.11 29.90 -12.47
CA PRO A 23 -14.80 31.27 -12.13
C PRO A 23 -14.43 31.39 -10.64
N LEU A 24 -13.38 32.15 -10.33
CA LEU A 24 -12.95 32.40 -8.96
C LEU A 24 -14.05 33.24 -8.25
N ASP A 25 -14.84 32.56 -7.44
CA ASP A 25 -15.83 33.21 -6.59
C ASP A 25 -15.13 34.16 -5.59
N PRO A 26 -15.57 35.44 -5.44
CA PRO A 26 -15.03 36.33 -4.44
C PRO A 26 -15.14 35.72 -3.05
N GLY A 27 -14.01 35.39 -2.42
CA GLY A 27 -13.96 34.68 -1.14
C GLY A 27 -13.41 33.27 -1.19
N THR A 28 -13.19 32.65 -2.37
CA THR A 28 -12.62 31.30 -2.51
C THR A 28 -11.21 31.23 -1.91
N SER A 29 -10.42 32.28 -2.06
CA SER A 29 -9.07 32.40 -1.45
C SER A 29 -9.15 32.43 0.07
N TRP A 30 -10.06 33.21 0.65
CA TRP A 30 -10.26 33.33 2.09
C TRP A 30 -10.83 32.03 2.68
N ARG A 31 -11.81 31.42 2.02
CA ARG A 31 -12.35 30.10 2.43
C ARG A 31 -11.26 29.04 2.42
N ARG A 32 -10.41 28.99 1.40
CA ARG A 32 -9.28 28.07 1.31
C ARG A 32 -8.26 28.32 2.45
N HIS A 33 -7.99 29.55 2.78
CA HIS A 33 -7.13 29.94 3.90
C HIS A 33 -7.77 29.53 5.23
N CYS A 34 -9.04 29.82 5.46
CA CYS A 34 -9.78 29.41 6.66
C CYS A 34 -9.85 27.90 6.80
N TRP A 35 -10.12 27.16 5.71
CA TRP A 35 -10.05 25.71 5.70
C TRP A 35 -8.65 25.18 6.01
N GLY A 36 -7.61 25.80 5.47
CA GLY A 36 -6.21 25.47 5.76
C GLY A 36 -5.87 25.71 7.24
N ALA A 37 -6.29 26.84 7.78
CA ALA A 37 -6.09 27.18 9.19
C ALA A 37 -6.90 26.28 10.13
N ALA A 38 -8.18 26.01 9.82
CA ALA A 38 -9.01 25.09 10.58
C ALA A 38 -8.45 23.66 10.53
N ARG A 39 -8.01 23.19 9.39
CA ARG A 39 -7.35 21.88 9.25
C ARG A 39 -6.05 21.82 10.06
N LYS A 40 -5.24 22.89 10.06
CA LYS A 40 -4.02 22.99 10.90
C LYS A 40 -4.32 22.98 12.38
N SER A 41 -5.41 23.58 12.83
CA SER A 41 -5.80 23.60 14.24
C SER A 41 -6.47 22.29 14.68
N LEU A 42 -7.15 21.60 13.79
CA LEU A 42 -7.79 20.29 14.06
C LEU A 42 -6.81 19.11 13.95
N VAL A 43 -5.78 19.20 13.10
CA VAL A 43 -4.67 18.26 13.08
C VAL A 43 -3.74 18.63 14.24
N GLY A 44 -4.03 18.08 15.43
CA GLY A 44 -3.15 18.22 16.59
C GLY A 44 -1.70 17.91 16.18
N THR A 45 -0.78 18.75 16.60
CA THR A 45 0.66 18.57 16.32
C THR A 45 1.10 17.25 16.91
N ILE A 46 1.40 16.26 16.07
CA ILE A 46 1.88 14.96 16.55
C ILE A 46 3.20 15.22 17.30
N PRO A 47 3.34 14.80 18.56
CA PRO A 47 4.57 15.00 19.32
C PRO A 47 5.78 14.44 18.58
N LEU A 48 6.90 15.16 18.60
CA LEU A 48 8.12 14.79 17.88
C LEU A 48 8.58 13.36 18.21
N GLU A 49 8.42 12.94 19.47
CA GLU A 49 8.78 11.58 19.90
C GLU A 49 7.91 10.50 19.23
N VAL A 50 6.64 10.80 18.96
CA VAL A 50 5.76 9.89 18.21
C VAL A 50 6.23 9.79 16.76
N VAL A 51 6.61 10.93 16.15
CA VAL A 51 7.15 10.95 14.78
C VAL A 51 8.44 10.14 14.71
N ARG A 52 9.37 10.34 15.65
CA ARG A 52 10.64 9.59 15.71
C ARG A 52 10.40 8.07 15.81
N ARG A 53 9.48 7.64 16.68
CA ARG A 53 9.11 6.22 16.81
C ARG A 53 8.51 5.66 15.53
N ARG A 54 7.64 6.42 14.85
CA ARG A 54 7.05 6.02 13.58
C ARG A 54 8.08 5.94 12.46
N VAL A 55 9.04 6.87 12.40
CA VAL A 55 10.15 6.83 11.43
C VAL A 55 11.03 5.61 11.67
N LYS A 56 11.36 5.32 12.93
CA LYS A 56 12.11 4.09 13.28
C LYS A 56 11.34 2.85 12.83
N ARG A 57 10.04 2.78 13.14
CA ARG A 57 9.18 1.65 12.78
C ARG A 57 9.09 1.46 11.26
N ALA A 58 8.93 2.54 10.50
CA ALA A 58 8.93 2.48 9.04
C ALA A 58 10.22 1.84 8.50
N ARG A 59 11.39 2.22 9.04
CA ARG A 59 12.68 1.63 8.66
C ARG A 59 12.77 0.13 8.97
N GLU A 60 12.31 -0.31 10.14
CA GLU A 60 12.23 -1.73 10.51
C GLU A 60 11.37 -2.56 9.55
N LEU A 61 10.35 -1.93 8.96
CA LEU A 61 9.46 -2.52 7.96
C LEU A 61 9.95 -2.33 6.51
N GLY A 62 11.14 -1.76 6.31
CA GLY A 62 11.66 -1.47 4.99
C GLY A 62 10.80 -0.49 4.18
N LEU A 63 10.00 0.36 4.84
CA LEU A 63 9.13 1.35 4.24
C LEU A 63 9.68 2.76 4.41
N ASP A 64 9.32 3.65 3.49
CA ASP A 64 9.45 5.08 3.71
C ASP A 64 8.38 5.56 4.71
N TYR A 65 8.66 6.67 5.38
CA TYR A 65 7.73 7.20 6.39
C TYR A 65 6.36 7.58 5.82
N PRO A 66 6.23 8.22 4.64
CA PRO A 66 4.93 8.54 4.04
C PRO A 66 4.08 7.30 3.75
N ALA A 67 4.66 6.21 3.22
CA ALA A 67 3.92 4.98 2.97
C ALA A 67 3.44 4.34 4.28
N TYR A 68 4.31 4.21 5.27
CA TYR A 68 3.96 3.71 6.60
C TYR A 68 2.87 4.56 7.27
N ALA A 69 3.03 5.88 7.27
CA ALA A 69 2.06 6.80 7.87
C ALA A 69 0.68 6.71 7.19
N SER A 70 0.65 6.56 5.86
CA SER A 70 -0.59 6.39 5.09
C SER A 70 -1.35 5.12 5.50
N ILE A 71 -0.64 4.01 5.71
CA ILE A 71 -1.23 2.74 6.15
C ILE A 71 -1.75 2.88 7.59
N LEU A 72 -0.93 3.38 8.50
CA LEU A 72 -1.30 3.58 9.89
C LEU A 72 -2.52 4.51 10.06
N LEU A 73 -2.62 5.56 9.24
CA LEU A 73 -3.77 6.48 9.25
C LEU A 73 -5.03 5.83 8.67
N GLY A 74 -4.88 5.00 7.65
CA GLY A 74 -6.01 4.32 7.00
C GLY A 74 -6.61 3.19 7.83
N THR A 75 -5.77 2.43 8.53
CA THR A 75 -6.21 1.25 9.29
C THR A 75 -6.30 1.48 10.80
N GLY A 76 -5.61 2.49 11.33
CA GLY A 76 -5.46 2.71 12.77
C GLY A 76 -4.55 1.69 13.46
N ARG A 77 -3.91 0.78 12.71
CA ARG A 77 -3.08 -0.32 13.23
C ARG A 77 -1.67 -0.29 12.70
N ASP A 78 -0.70 -0.74 13.51
CA ASP A 78 0.67 -0.99 13.05
C ASP A 78 0.69 -2.23 12.13
N ILE A 79 1.66 -2.27 11.24
CA ILE A 79 1.89 -3.41 10.34
C ILE A 79 2.54 -4.53 11.16
N VAL A 80 1.89 -5.69 11.21
CA VAL A 80 2.38 -6.88 11.91
C VAL A 80 2.87 -7.96 10.97
N GLY A 81 2.57 -7.86 9.66
CA GLY A 81 3.01 -8.84 8.69
C GLY A 81 3.03 -8.33 7.26
N PHE A 82 3.83 -8.99 6.45
CA PHE A 82 3.86 -8.86 5.01
C PHE A 82 3.52 -10.19 4.35
N LEU A 83 2.63 -10.17 3.38
CA LEU A 83 2.32 -11.27 2.50
C LEU A 83 2.96 -11.02 1.14
N PHE A 84 3.88 -11.88 0.75
CA PHE A 84 4.56 -11.83 -0.53
C PHE A 84 4.02 -12.92 -1.45
N THR A 85 4.11 -12.71 -2.76
CA THR A 85 3.96 -13.78 -3.76
C THR A 85 5.33 -14.18 -4.28
N CYS A 86 5.49 -15.40 -4.79
CA CYS A 86 6.76 -15.87 -5.35
C CYS A 86 7.26 -14.96 -6.46
N GLU A 87 6.36 -14.49 -7.32
CA GLU A 87 6.67 -13.56 -8.39
C GLU A 87 7.15 -12.20 -7.84
N ALA A 88 6.48 -11.66 -6.81
CA ALA A 88 6.83 -10.37 -6.22
C ALA A 88 8.24 -10.32 -5.62
N ILE A 89 8.71 -11.43 -5.06
CA ILE A 89 10.07 -11.54 -4.54
C ILE A 89 11.08 -12.00 -5.59
N GLY A 90 10.64 -12.27 -6.82
CA GLY A 90 11.49 -12.75 -7.91
C GLY A 90 12.09 -14.13 -7.63
N LEU A 91 11.32 -15.00 -6.95
CA LEU A 91 11.75 -16.34 -6.60
C LEU A 91 11.94 -17.18 -7.87
N ARG A 92 13.10 -17.81 -7.98
CA ARG A 92 13.42 -18.74 -9.05
C ARG A 92 13.71 -20.11 -8.47
N LEU A 93 12.90 -21.09 -8.88
CA LEU A 93 13.05 -22.50 -8.52
C LEU A 93 13.68 -23.21 -9.71
N GLN A 94 14.97 -23.49 -9.61
CA GLN A 94 15.69 -24.32 -10.57
C GLN A 94 16.30 -25.51 -9.83
N ARG A 95 17.60 -25.75 -9.97
CA ARG A 95 18.31 -26.75 -9.14
C ARG A 95 18.53 -26.28 -7.70
N THR A 96 18.58 -24.97 -7.50
CA THR A 96 18.71 -24.27 -6.22
C THR A 96 17.67 -23.17 -6.14
N VAL A 97 17.28 -22.82 -4.92
CA VAL A 97 16.40 -21.67 -4.66
C VAL A 97 17.23 -20.40 -4.73
N SER A 98 16.81 -19.44 -5.53
CA SER A 98 17.50 -18.15 -5.63
C SER A 98 16.54 -16.98 -5.58
N LEU A 99 16.97 -15.91 -4.92
CA LEU A 99 16.34 -14.61 -4.85
C LEU A 99 17.34 -13.53 -5.28
N PRO A 100 16.88 -12.42 -5.86
CA PRO A 100 17.75 -11.26 -6.07
C PRO A 100 18.36 -10.78 -4.76
N LEU A 101 19.66 -10.46 -4.77
CA LEU A 101 20.38 -10.01 -3.56
C LEU A 101 19.69 -8.84 -2.81
N PRO A 102 19.18 -7.78 -3.50
CA PRO A 102 18.48 -6.70 -2.82
C PRO A 102 17.22 -7.17 -2.10
N VAL A 103 16.48 -8.13 -2.69
CA VAL A 103 15.27 -8.71 -2.09
C VAL A 103 15.62 -9.52 -0.85
N THR A 104 16.64 -10.40 -0.94
CA THR A 104 17.13 -11.20 0.19
C THR A 104 17.56 -10.32 1.34
N ALA A 105 18.35 -9.28 1.06
CA ALA A 105 18.80 -8.32 2.07
C ALA A 105 17.62 -7.59 2.74
N LYS A 106 16.65 -7.14 1.95
CA LYS A 106 15.48 -6.44 2.47
C LYS A 106 14.60 -7.34 3.31
N LEU A 107 14.30 -8.56 2.84
CA LEU A 107 13.54 -9.55 3.61
C LEU A 107 14.24 -9.92 4.92
N GLY A 108 15.57 -10.09 4.91
CA GLY A 108 16.35 -10.37 6.10
C GLY A 108 16.39 -9.23 7.12
N ALA A 109 16.28 -7.98 6.64
CA ALA A 109 16.29 -6.78 7.47
C ALA A 109 14.94 -6.44 8.12
N LEU A 110 13.86 -7.15 7.79
CA LEU A 110 12.54 -6.92 8.40
C LEU A 110 12.54 -7.33 9.87
N GLU A 111 12.12 -6.40 10.73
CA GLU A 111 12.10 -6.61 12.19
C GLU A 111 10.67 -6.53 12.74
N ARG A 112 10.37 -7.40 13.70
CA ARG A 112 9.12 -7.40 14.48
C ARG A 112 7.86 -7.44 13.60
N CYS A 113 7.92 -8.18 12.49
CA CYS A 113 6.78 -8.47 11.63
C CYS A 113 6.91 -9.87 11.06
N GLU A 114 5.78 -10.50 10.81
CA GLU A 114 5.71 -11.82 10.22
C GLU A 114 5.88 -11.72 8.69
N ARG A 115 6.58 -12.69 8.12
CA ARG A 115 6.70 -12.88 6.69
C ARG A 115 5.86 -14.06 6.27
N LEU A 116 4.99 -13.84 5.31
CA LEU A 116 4.10 -14.84 4.74
C LEU A 116 4.40 -14.96 3.25
N LEU A 117 4.27 -16.14 2.70
CA LEU A 117 4.54 -16.40 1.30
C LEU A 117 3.37 -17.16 0.66
N MET A 118 2.84 -16.61 -0.41
CA MET A 118 1.92 -17.29 -1.29
C MET A 118 2.71 -17.91 -2.44
N THR A 119 2.59 -19.25 -2.57
CA THR A 119 3.36 -20.02 -3.55
C THR A 119 2.55 -20.23 -4.81
N ASP A 120 3.25 -20.41 -5.93
CA ASP A 120 2.62 -20.86 -7.17
C ASP A 120 1.95 -22.23 -6.92
N ARG A 121 0.92 -22.54 -7.68
CA ARG A 121 0.09 -23.74 -7.49
C ARG A 121 0.85 -25.07 -7.54
N ASP A 122 1.84 -25.12 -8.42
CA ASP A 122 2.62 -26.35 -8.68
C ASP A 122 3.75 -26.53 -7.65
N THR A 123 3.86 -25.62 -6.69
CA THR A 123 4.90 -25.61 -5.68
C THR A 123 4.35 -26.06 -4.33
N ASP A 124 4.91 -27.11 -3.77
CA ASP A 124 4.61 -27.52 -2.40
C ASP A 124 5.08 -26.45 -1.40
N PRO A 125 4.15 -25.80 -0.67
CA PRO A 125 4.48 -24.72 0.25
C PRO A 125 5.43 -25.14 1.38
N ALA A 126 5.24 -26.34 1.93
CA ALA A 126 6.05 -26.83 3.06
C ALA A 126 7.50 -27.11 2.62
N ARG A 127 7.66 -27.73 1.45
CA ARG A 127 8.98 -27.98 0.86
C ARG A 127 9.69 -26.67 0.53
N LEU A 128 8.98 -25.71 -0.06
CA LEU A 128 9.57 -24.41 -0.39
C LEU A 128 10.01 -23.66 0.85
N SER A 129 9.18 -23.66 1.91
CA SER A 129 9.52 -23.02 3.18
C SER A 129 10.83 -23.57 3.77
N GLY A 130 10.99 -24.90 3.77
CA GLY A 130 12.21 -25.55 4.21
C GLY A 130 13.44 -25.13 3.37
N LEU A 131 13.32 -25.13 2.04
CA LEU A 131 14.41 -24.71 1.16
C LEU A 131 14.82 -23.24 1.39
N LEU A 132 13.86 -22.34 1.58
CA LEU A 132 14.13 -20.92 1.85
C LEU A 132 14.84 -20.72 3.20
N GLU A 133 14.48 -21.49 4.22
CA GLU A 133 15.13 -21.46 5.53
C GLU A 133 16.53 -22.05 5.46
N ASP A 134 16.71 -23.19 4.79
CA ASP A 134 17.99 -23.92 4.72
C ASP A 134 19.02 -23.20 3.84
N GLU A 135 18.61 -22.77 2.62
CA GLU A 135 19.55 -22.20 1.64
C GLU A 135 19.73 -20.69 1.81
N LEU A 136 18.68 -19.94 2.12
CA LEU A 136 18.71 -18.48 2.16
C LEU A 136 18.63 -17.89 3.57
N LYS A 137 18.45 -18.74 4.60
CA LYS A 137 18.23 -18.33 5.99
C LYS A 137 17.04 -17.37 6.14
N LEU A 138 16.07 -17.49 5.26
CA LEU A 138 14.83 -16.71 5.28
C LEU A 138 13.68 -17.58 5.79
N ARG A 139 13.19 -17.25 6.99
CA ARG A 139 12.04 -17.92 7.58
C ARG A 139 10.76 -17.18 7.24
N PHE A 140 9.76 -17.92 6.77
CA PHE A 140 8.38 -17.47 6.62
C PHE A 140 7.51 -18.11 7.69
N ALA A 141 6.68 -17.30 8.35
CA ALA A 141 5.79 -17.76 9.42
C ALA A 141 4.61 -18.58 8.87
N GLY A 142 4.22 -18.34 7.63
CA GLY A 142 3.20 -19.10 6.93
C GLY A 142 3.47 -19.13 5.42
N THR A 143 3.27 -20.30 4.83
CA THR A 143 3.35 -20.51 3.38
C THR A 143 2.09 -21.24 2.91
N GLY A 144 1.55 -20.89 1.75
CA GLY A 144 0.35 -21.53 1.21
C GLY A 144 0.18 -21.24 -0.27
N PRO A 145 -0.62 -22.05 -0.98
CA PRO A 145 -0.78 -21.93 -2.43
C PRO A 145 -1.62 -20.72 -2.81
N GLU A 146 -1.39 -20.22 -4.01
CA GLU A 146 -2.30 -19.29 -4.68
C GLU A 146 -3.69 -19.91 -4.87
N PRO A 147 -4.75 -19.05 -5.00
CA PRO A 147 -6.11 -19.53 -5.20
C PRO A 147 -6.24 -20.33 -6.52
N GLU A 148 -7.09 -21.35 -6.53
CA GLU A 148 -7.36 -22.17 -7.73
C GLU A 148 -7.92 -21.34 -8.88
N ASN A 149 -8.73 -20.33 -8.58
CA ASN A 149 -9.24 -19.37 -9.54
C ASN A 149 -8.74 -17.96 -9.22
N PRO A 150 -7.60 -17.53 -9.82
CA PRO A 150 -7.01 -16.22 -9.56
C PRO A 150 -7.91 -15.04 -9.90
N ALA A 151 -8.75 -15.18 -10.92
CA ALA A 151 -9.68 -14.13 -11.34
C ALA A 151 -10.85 -13.92 -10.36
N HIS A 152 -11.01 -14.81 -9.38
CA HIS A 152 -12.11 -14.72 -8.44
C HIS A 152 -11.67 -14.16 -7.09
N PRO A 153 -12.03 -12.92 -6.72
CA PRO A 153 -11.54 -12.27 -5.50
C PRO A 153 -11.85 -13.04 -4.21
N ALA A 154 -12.99 -13.76 -4.16
CA ALA A 154 -13.35 -14.57 -3.00
C ALA A 154 -12.42 -15.78 -2.81
N ALA A 155 -11.91 -16.39 -3.90
CA ALA A 155 -10.92 -17.45 -3.82
C ALA A 155 -9.59 -16.89 -3.27
N GLY A 156 -9.15 -15.73 -3.74
CA GLY A 156 -8.01 -15.02 -3.18
C GLY A 156 -8.16 -14.70 -1.70
N ARG A 157 -9.32 -14.18 -1.31
CA ARG A 157 -9.64 -13.97 0.12
C ARG A 157 -9.53 -15.26 0.94
N ALA A 158 -10.05 -16.36 0.45
CA ALA A 158 -9.99 -17.66 1.15
C ALA A 158 -8.53 -18.12 1.33
N ALA A 159 -7.71 -18.05 0.27
CA ALA A 159 -6.30 -18.41 0.31
C ALA A 159 -5.52 -17.53 1.30
N ILE A 160 -5.76 -16.22 1.29
CA ILE A 160 -5.14 -15.28 2.23
C ILE A 160 -5.55 -15.61 3.67
N ARG A 161 -6.84 -15.83 3.92
CA ARG A 161 -7.32 -16.19 5.26
C ARG A 161 -6.73 -17.50 5.78
N ALA A 162 -6.57 -18.50 4.91
CA ALA A 162 -5.90 -19.75 5.28
C ALA A 162 -4.46 -19.55 5.77
N LEU A 163 -3.78 -18.48 5.33
CA LEU A 163 -2.44 -18.10 5.82
C LEU A 163 -2.48 -17.28 7.11
N LEU A 164 -3.44 -16.37 7.25
CA LEU A 164 -3.49 -15.43 8.37
C LEU A 164 -4.11 -16.03 9.64
N ASP A 165 -5.20 -16.79 9.48
CA ASP A 165 -6.00 -17.28 10.60
C ASP A 165 -5.23 -18.21 11.57
N PRO A 166 -4.37 -19.16 11.10
CA PRO A 166 -3.57 -19.96 12.01
C PRO A 166 -2.59 -19.15 12.87
N LEU A 167 -2.17 -17.99 12.39
CA LEU A 167 -1.25 -17.08 13.07
C LEU A 167 -1.96 -15.98 13.86
N ASN A 168 -3.29 -15.97 13.87
CA ASN A 168 -4.12 -14.91 14.45
C ASN A 168 -3.76 -13.50 13.96
N LEU A 169 -3.33 -13.37 12.69
CA LEU A 169 -2.96 -12.09 12.12
C LEU A 169 -4.22 -11.35 11.60
N PRO A 170 -4.49 -10.13 12.07
CA PRO A 170 -5.59 -9.34 11.55
C PRO A 170 -5.26 -8.81 10.15
N GLY A 171 -6.17 -8.98 9.19
CA GLY A 171 -5.94 -8.58 7.80
C GLY A 171 -5.60 -7.09 7.66
N ASP A 172 -6.27 -6.22 8.44
CA ASP A 172 -6.04 -4.77 8.47
C ASP A 172 -4.69 -4.32 9.07
N ALA A 173 -3.84 -5.29 9.46
CA ALA A 173 -2.46 -5.06 9.90
C ALA A 173 -1.43 -5.81 9.00
N VAL A 174 -1.86 -6.41 7.89
CA VAL A 174 -1.00 -7.12 6.94
C VAL A 174 -0.97 -6.38 5.61
N VAL A 175 0.23 -6.17 5.07
CA VAL A 175 0.45 -5.57 3.74
C VAL A 175 0.79 -6.65 2.75
N MET A 176 0.12 -6.67 1.60
CA MET A 176 0.46 -7.56 0.50
C MET A 176 1.41 -6.88 -0.48
N ILE A 177 2.47 -7.57 -0.84
CA ILE A 177 3.43 -7.17 -1.87
C ILE A 177 3.25 -8.10 -3.06
N GLY A 178 2.86 -7.55 -4.19
CA GLY A 178 2.49 -8.32 -5.39
C GLY A 178 2.90 -7.63 -6.69
N THR A 179 2.65 -8.31 -7.80
CA THR A 179 2.95 -7.83 -9.16
C THR A 179 1.71 -7.73 -10.03
N ARG A 180 0.69 -8.56 -9.78
CA ARG A 180 -0.48 -8.74 -10.62
C ARG A 180 -1.69 -7.93 -10.12
N ALA A 181 -2.61 -7.61 -11.02
CA ALA A 181 -3.84 -6.91 -10.70
C ALA A 181 -4.76 -7.75 -9.81
N GLU A 182 -4.86 -9.05 -10.08
CA GLU A 182 -5.68 -10.00 -9.32
C GLU A 182 -5.26 -10.06 -7.85
N GLU A 183 -3.97 -9.96 -7.56
CA GLU A 183 -3.44 -9.95 -6.18
C GLU A 183 -3.93 -8.72 -5.39
N ARG A 184 -4.12 -7.60 -6.09
CA ARG A 184 -4.75 -6.41 -5.50
C ARG A 184 -6.20 -6.68 -5.13
N ASP A 185 -6.96 -7.32 -6.05
CA ASP A 185 -8.35 -7.66 -5.81
C ASP A 185 -8.49 -8.65 -4.65
N TRP A 186 -7.55 -9.60 -4.51
CA TRP A 186 -7.49 -10.51 -3.36
C TRP A 186 -7.23 -9.77 -2.06
N ALA A 187 -6.28 -8.83 -2.06
CA ALA A 187 -5.95 -8.03 -0.89
C ALA A 187 -7.15 -7.18 -0.43
N GLU A 188 -7.87 -6.56 -1.37
CA GLU A 188 -9.09 -5.80 -1.08
C GLU A 188 -10.20 -6.70 -0.54
N ALA A 189 -10.46 -7.85 -1.18
CA ALA A 189 -11.47 -8.81 -0.74
C ALA A 189 -11.16 -9.39 0.65
N ALA A 190 -9.88 -9.61 0.96
CA ALA A 190 -9.41 -10.07 2.27
C ALA A 190 -9.36 -8.95 3.33
N ARG A 191 -9.59 -7.70 2.94
CA ARG A 191 -9.48 -6.50 3.77
C ARG A 191 -8.09 -6.35 4.39
N LEU A 192 -7.05 -6.52 3.56
CA LEU A 192 -5.70 -6.26 4.00
C LEU A 192 -5.46 -4.75 4.19
N ALA A 193 -4.44 -4.42 4.99
CA ALA A 193 -4.08 -3.03 5.28
C ALA A 193 -3.76 -2.24 4.01
N LYS A 194 -3.04 -2.85 3.07
CA LYS A 194 -2.68 -2.27 1.78
C LYS A 194 -2.15 -3.33 0.82
N PHE A 195 -2.36 -3.09 -0.49
CA PHE A 195 -1.59 -3.71 -1.57
C PHE A 195 -0.49 -2.75 -2.03
N MET A 196 0.72 -3.25 -2.21
CA MET A 196 1.85 -2.50 -2.77
C MET A 196 2.47 -3.29 -3.92
N ALA A 197 2.73 -2.62 -5.03
CA ALA A 197 3.45 -3.24 -6.13
C ALA A 197 4.91 -3.53 -5.74
N ALA A 198 5.42 -4.71 -6.10
CA ALA A 198 6.78 -5.15 -5.78
C ALA A 198 7.88 -4.14 -6.19
N PRO A 199 7.85 -3.51 -7.40
CA PRO A 199 8.82 -2.47 -7.74
C PRO A 199 8.76 -1.25 -6.82
N GLY A 200 7.59 -0.88 -6.30
CA GLY A 200 7.43 0.21 -5.35
C GLY A 200 7.98 -0.13 -3.95
N TYR A 201 7.98 -1.40 -3.58
CA TYR A 201 8.52 -1.87 -2.31
C TYR A 201 10.00 -2.20 -2.38
N PHE A 202 10.44 -2.99 -3.36
CA PHE A 202 11.83 -3.43 -3.48
C PHE A 202 12.74 -2.44 -4.24
N GLY A 203 12.18 -1.46 -4.93
CA GLY A 203 12.87 -0.61 -5.89
C GLY A 203 12.89 -1.24 -7.29
N SER A 204 13.27 -0.47 -8.30
CA SER A 204 13.23 -0.86 -9.72
C SER A 204 14.15 -2.04 -10.12
N THR A 205 14.79 -2.71 -9.16
CA THR A 205 15.80 -3.76 -9.41
C THR A 205 15.23 -5.19 -9.32
N ALA A 206 13.93 -5.33 -9.09
CA ALA A 206 13.25 -6.63 -9.03
C ALA A 206 12.56 -6.95 -10.36
N ALA A 207 13.32 -7.00 -11.46
CA ALA A 207 12.89 -7.51 -12.76
C ALA A 207 13.93 -8.49 -13.29
#